data_eca9fbfe2e2f674eb5f83e1d6aaa5c1b
#
_entry.id   eca9fbfe2e2f674eb5f83e1d6aaa5c1b
#
_cell.length_a   1.000
_cell.length_b   1.000
_cell.length_c   1.000
_cell.angle_alpha   90.00
_cell.angle_beta   90.00
_cell.angle_gamma   90.00
#
_symmetry.space_group_name_H-M   'P 1'
#
loop_
_entity.id
_entity.type
_entity.pdbx_description
1 polymer ?
#
loop_
_entity_poly.entity_id
_entity_poly.type
_entity_poly.pdbx_seq_one_letter_code
_entity_poly.pdbx_strand_id
1 'polypeptide(L)'
;MGYESKVYICSRISNNAYIYNEVIAAVDMCKMGYDTGWRDLFNKKLDGDFLGFDHDNPRNQDWENTDLLDAYDEPMMYADIDTVKEWVNNQIENGDDYRRLFVLKAVLDSFDKTRWESDRAKLIVVHYGY
;
A
#
# COMPACT_ATOMS: atom_id res chain seq x y z
N MET A 1 -0.40 -17.02 16.86
CA MET A 1 0.11 -15.80 16.26
C MET A 1 -0.57 -15.53 14.94
N GLY A 2 -1.13 -14.37 14.82
CA GLY A 2 -1.69 -13.92 13.56
C GLY A 2 -0.65 -13.24 12.70
N TYR A 3 -0.77 -13.40 11.41
CA TYR A 3 -0.02 -12.59 10.45
C TYR A 3 -0.89 -11.40 10.07
N GLU A 4 -0.30 -10.22 10.02
CA GLU A 4 -0.97 -9.03 9.53
C GLU A 4 -0.59 -8.76 8.10
N SER A 5 -1.59 -8.47 7.29
CA SER A 5 -1.38 -7.96 5.94
C SER A 5 -2.40 -6.85 5.70
N LYS A 6 -1.89 -5.65 5.50
CA LYS A 6 -2.72 -4.49 5.20
C LYS A 6 -2.14 -3.77 4.00
N VAL A 7 -3.00 -3.12 3.28
CA VAL A 7 -2.56 -2.20 2.23
C VAL A 7 -3.15 -0.82 2.49
N TYR A 8 -2.36 0.18 2.22
CA TYR A 8 -2.77 1.58 2.28
C TYR A 8 -2.73 2.16 0.88
N ILE A 9 -3.85 2.69 0.43
CA ILE A 9 -3.89 3.43 -0.83
C ILE A 9 -3.52 4.87 -0.50
N CYS A 10 -2.45 5.35 -1.10
CA CYS A 10 -1.88 6.65 -0.77
C CYS A 10 -1.78 7.54 -1.99
N SER A 11 -1.93 8.83 -1.75
CA SER A 11 -1.49 9.85 -2.70
C SER A 11 -0.04 10.18 -2.36
N ARG A 12 0.87 9.85 -3.28
CA ARG A 12 2.30 10.16 -3.12
C ARG A 12 2.60 11.46 -3.84
N ILE A 13 3.01 12.45 -3.07
CA ILE A 13 3.21 13.80 -3.58
C ILE A 13 4.69 14.13 -3.51
N SER A 14 5.25 14.53 -4.67
CA SER A 14 6.62 15.01 -4.79
C SER A 14 6.61 16.50 -5.07
N ASN A 15 7.28 17.25 -4.21
CA ASN A 15 7.39 18.69 -4.34
C ASN A 15 8.84 19.11 -4.14
N ASN A 16 9.55 19.33 -5.23
CA ASN A 16 10.97 19.70 -5.26
C ASN A 16 11.84 18.76 -4.41
N ALA A 17 12.18 19.15 -3.18
CA ALA A 17 13.02 18.37 -2.29
C ALA A 17 12.23 17.55 -1.24
N TYR A 18 10.92 17.53 -1.35
CA TYR A 18 10.06 16.96 -0.32
C TYR A 18 9.11 15.93 -0.92
N ILE A 19 9.02 14.77 -0.27
CA ILE A 19 8.11 13.70 -0.67
C ILE A 19 7.27 13.35 0.55
N TYR A 20 5.94 13.26 0.35
CA TYR A 20 5.07 12.75 1.39
C TYR A 20 3.99 11.85 0.79
N ASN A 21 3.54 10.90 1.60
CA ASN A 21 2.56 9.90 1.23
C ASN A 21 1.36 10.06 2.15
N GLU A 22 0.23 10.46 1.59
CA GLU A 22 -1.00 10.64 2.36
C GLU A 22 -1.88 9.41 2.22
N VAL A 23 -2.22 8.78 3.33
CA VAL A 23 -3.13 7.63 3.34
C VAL A 23 -4.54 8.11 3.07
N ILE A 24 -5.15 7.57 2.01
CA ILE A 24 -6.53 7.88 1.64
C ILE A 24 -7.48 6.76 2.06
N ALA A 25 -7.04 5.52 1.95
CA ALA A 25 -7.85 4.35 2.30
C ALA A 25 -6.94 3.24 2.78
N ALA A 26 -7.51 2.34 3.58
CA ALA A 26 -6.80 1.16 4.07
C ALA A 26 -7.70 -0.06 3.90
N VAL A 27 -7.09 -1.19 3.55
CA VAL A 27 -7.79 -2.46 3.44
C VAL A 27 -7.01 -3.51 4.21
N ASP A 28 -7.68 -4.14 5.15
CA ASP A 28 -7.12 -5.26 5.89
C ASP A 28 -7.26 -6.53 5.05
N MET A 29 -6.13 -7.05 4.57
CA MET A 29 -6.10 -8.25 3.77
C MET A 29 -5.98 -9.52 4.62
N CYS A 30 -5.89 -9.35 5.94
CA CYS A 30 -5.73 -10.47 6.87
C CYS A 30 -4.50 -11.30 6.50
N LYS A 31 -4.66 -12.56 6.22
CA LYS A 31 -3.56 -13.44 5.86
C LYS A 31 -3.64 -13.76 4.37
N MET A 32 -2.77 -13.16 3.58
CA MET A 32 -2.66 -13.50 2.17
C MET A 32 -1.86 -14.78 2.00
N GLY A 33 -2.21 -15.57 0.98
CA GLY A 33 -1.48 -16.79 0.67
C GLY A 33 -0.03 -16.51 0.26
N TYR A 34 0.86 -17.40 0.67
CA TYR A 34 2.29 -17.23 0.48
C TYR A 34 2.75 -17.33 -0.97
N ASP A 35 2.03 -18.10 -1.78
CA ASP A 35 2.48 -18.47 -3.12
C ASP A 35 1.73 -17.73 -4.23
N THR A 36 1.12 -16.60 -3.91
CA THR A 36 0.27 -15.89 -4.86
C THR A 36 1.01 -14.82 -5.66
N GLY A 37 2.24 -14.50 -5.30
CA GLY A 37 2.96 -13.37 -5.88
C GLY A 37 2.59 -12.03 -5.28
N TRP A 38 1.76 -12.02 -4.24
CA TRP A 38 1.27 -10.80 -3.60
C TRP A 38 2.40 -9.89 -3.13
N ARG A 39 3.33 -10.45 -2.37
CA ARG A 39 4.44 -9.65 -1.81
C ARG A 39 5.38 -9.13 -2.89
N ASP A 40 5.54 -9.85 -3.97
CA ASP A 40 6.44 -9.49 -5.05
C ASP A 40 5.97 -8.27 -5.84
N LEU A 41 4.69 -7.91 -5.72
CA LEU A 41 4.16 -6.69 -6.33
C LEU A 41 4.82 -5.43 -5.76
N PHE A 42 5.10 -5.47 -4.46
CA PHE A 42 5.59 -4.32 -3.71
C PHE A 42 7.11 -4.35 -3.67
N ASN A 43 7.72 -3.78 -4.69
CA ASN A 43 9.16 -3.89 -4.92
C ASN A 43 9.91 -2.56 -4.81
N LYS A 44 9.21 -1.49 -4.45
CA LYS A 44 9.83 -0.18 -4.24
C LYS A 44 9.79 0.16 -2.76
N LYS A 45 10.94 0.57 -2.22
CA LYS A 45 11.02 0.97 -0.81
C LYS A 45 10.34 2.32 -0.62
N LEU A 46 9.45 2.38 0.38
CA LEU A 46 8.75 3.61 0.71
C LEU A 46 9.71 4.63 1.33
N ASP A 47 9.66 5.85 0.84
CA ASP A 47 10.44 6.98 1.36
C ASP A 47 9.53 8.20 1.53
N GLY A 48 10.05 9.23 2.18
CA GLY A 48 9.30 10.44 2.47
C GLY A 48 8.46 10.30 3.73
N ASP A 49 7.66 11.31 4.03
CA ASP A 49 6.77 11.29 5.18
C ASP A 49 5.56 10.40 4.88
N PHE A 50 5.01 9.81 5.93
CA PHE A 50 3.85 8.93 5.82
C PHE A 50 2.76 9.47 6.73
N LEU A 51 1.79 10.17 6.13
CA LEU A 51 0.73 10.90 6.83
C LEU A 51 -0.55 10.07 6.88
N GLY A 52 -1.22 10.11 8.01
CA GLY A 52 -2.47 9.36 8.21
C GLY A 52 -2.25 7.93 8.65
N PHE A 53 -1.01 7.55 8.94
CA PHE A 53 -0.70 6.27 9.54
C PHE A 53 -1.06 6.29 11.02
N ASP A 54 -1.15 5.10 11.63
CA ASP A 54 -1.53 4.95 13.02
C ASP A 54 -0.58 5.75 13.94
N HIS A 55 -1.13 6.73 14.63
CA HIS A 55 -0.39 7.60 15.53
C HIS A 55 0.19 6.85 16.72
N ASP A 56 -0.39 5.73 17.09
CA ASP A 56 0.05 4.93 18.22
C ASP A 56 1.31 4.12 17.91
N ASN A 57 1.76 4.13 16.66
CA ASN A 57 3.00 3.47 16.28
C ASN A 57 4.17 4.43 16.44
N PRO A 58 5.00 4.28 17.50
CA PRO A 58 6.08 5.22 17.77
C PRO A 58 7.15 5.27 16.68
N ARG A 59 7.23 4.25 15.84
CA ARG A 59 8.21 4.20 14.75
C ARG A 59 7.97 5.25 13.68
N ASN A 60 6.73 5.68 13.52
CA ASN A 60 6.39 6.71 12.55
C ASN A 60 6.76 8.11 13.03
N GLN A 61 7.20 8.23 14.27
CA GLN A 61 7.57 9.50 14.89
C GLN A 61 9.07 9.61 15.17
N ASP A 62 9.84 8.65 14.72
CA ASP A 62 11.29 8.65 14.91
C ASP A 62 11.96 9.49 13.82
N TRP A 63 12.31 10.71 14.19
CA TRP A 63 12.93 11.67 13.29
C TRP A 63 14.35 11.29 12.87
N GLU A 64 15.03 10.47 13.67
CA GLU A 64 16.39 10.04 13.37
C GLU A 64 16.43 8.85 12.44
N ASN A 65 15.36 8.07 12.41
CA ASN A 65 15.25 6.90 11.56
C ASN A 65 14.35 7.22 10.37
N THR A 66 14.94 7.31 9.19
CA THR A 66 14.20 7.59 7.95
C THR A 66 13.53 6.36 7.37
N ASP A 67 13.77 5.17 7.93
CA ASP A 67 13.15 3.96 7.45
C ASP A 67 11.74 3.80 8.02
N LEU A 68 10.78 3.59 7.11
CA LEU A 68 9.41 3.29 7.48
C LEU A 68 9.27 1.77 7.59
N LEU A 69 9.05 1.30 8.80
CA LEU A 69 9.03 -0.13 9.10
C LEU A 69 7.62 -0.59 9.45
N ASP A 70 7.34 -1.84 9.08
CA ASP A 70 6.08 -2.49 9.44
C ASP A 70 6.16 -3.11 10.85
N ALA A 71 5.12 -3.87 11.23
CA ALA A 71 5.05 -4.53 12.54
C ALA A 71 6.13 -5.60 12.75
N TYR A 72 6.82 -6.01 11.69
CA TYR A 72 7.84 -7.06 11.71
C TYR A 72 9.25 -6.51 11.51
N ASP A 73 9.41 -5.19 11.67
CA ASP A 73 10.67 -4.47 11.47
C ASP A 73 11.22 -4.57 10.05
N GLU A 74 10.35 -4.83 9.08
CA GLU A 74 10.72 -4.84 7.67
C GLU A 74 10.38 -3.51 7.02
N PRO A 75 11.19 -3.02 6.06
CA PRO A 75 10.86 -1.80 5.34
C PRO A 75 9.51 -1.92 4.62
N MET A 76 8.70 -0.88 4.75
CA MET A 76 7.46 -0.84 3.98
C MET A 76 7.76 -0.62 2.51
N MET A 77 7.09 -1.39 1.66
CA MET A 77 7.27 -1.38 0.22
C MET A 77 5.99 -0.94 -0.45
N TYR A 78 6.10 -0.42 -1.65
CA TYR A 78 4.93 0.02 -2.39
C TYR A 78 4.97 -0.39 -3.84
N ALA A 79 3.83 -0.28 -4.49
CA ALA A 79 3.66 -0.47 -5.93
C ALA A 79 2.70 0.60 -6.45
N ASP A 80 2.76 0.84 -7.76
CA ASP A 80 1.79 1.72 -8.40
C ASP A 80 0.39 1.08 -8.35
N ILE A 81 -0.64 1.89 -8.26
CA ILE A 81 -2.01 1.39 -8.14
C ILE A 81 -2.40 0.47 -9.31
N ASP A 82 -1.94 0.79 -10.51
CA ASP A 82 -2.26 -0.03 -11.70
C ASP A 82 -1.67 -1.42 -11.61
N THR A 83 -0.48 -1.57 -11.06
CA THR A 83 0.16 -2.87 -10.85
C THR A 83 -0.69 -3.75 -9.96
N VAL A 84 -1.20 -3.18 -8.87
CA VAL A 84 -2.03 -3.93 -7.92
C VAL A 84 -3.39 -4.25 -8.51
N LYS A 85 -4.00 -3.31 -9.23
CA LYS A 85 -5.28 -3.54 -9.93
C LYS A 85 -5.18 -4.70 -10.90
N GLU A 86 -4.13 -4.74 -11.71
CA GLU A 86 -3.93 -5.79 -12.69
C GLU A 86 -3.79 -7.14 -12.02
N TRP A 87 -2.99 -7.22 -10.97
CA TRP A 87 -2.81 -8.45 -10.23
C TRP A 87 -4.13 -8.95 -9.61
N VAL A 88 -4.88 -8.06 -8.96
CA VAL A 88 -6.16 -8.41 -8.33
C VAL A 88 -7.15 -8.91 -9.38
N ASN A 89 -7.26 -8.22 -10.50
CA ASN A 89 -8.17 -8.62 -11.58
C ASN A 89 -7.79 -10.00 -12.12
N ASN A 90 -6.49 -10.27 -12.30
CA ASN A 90 -6.02 -11.56 -12.79
C ASN A 90 -6.33 -12.69 -11.80
N GLN A 91 -6.18 -12.43 -10.49
CA GLN A 91 -6.51 -13.43 -9.48
C GLN A 91 -8.01 -13.77 -9.51
N ILE A 92 -8.85 -12.77 -9.62
CA ILE A 92 -10.31 -12.97 -9.66
C ILE A 92 -10.70 -13.70 -10.95
N GLU A 93 -10.15 -13.34 -12.10
CA GLU A 93 -10.41 -14.00 -13.38
C GLU A 93 -9.96 -15.46 -13.37
N ASN A 94 -8.92 -15.78 -12.62
CA ASN A 94 -8.41 -17.15 -12.48
C ASN A 94 -9.16 -17.96 -11.43
N GLY A 95 -10.23 -17.41 -10.87
CA GLY A 95 -11.11 -18.15 -9.96
C GLY A 95 -10.79 -18.02 -8.48
N ASP A 96 -9.89 -17.09 -8.10
CA ASP A 96 -9.63 -16.82 -6.69
C ASP A 96 -10.89 -16.22 -6.07
N ASP A 97 -11.41 -16.86 -5.03
CA ASP A 97 -12.64 -16.45 -4.35
C ASP A 97 -12.39 -15.83 -2.96
N TYR A 98 -11.16 -15.45 -2.67
CA TYR A 98 -10.85 -14.80 -1.41
C TYR A 98 -11.60 -13.47 -1.29
N ARG A 99 -12.47 -13.38 -0.28
CA ARG A 99 -13.43 -12.28 -0.15
C ARG A 99 -12.78 -10.90 -0.09
N ARG A 100 -11.61 -10.81 0.55
CA ARG A 100 -10.93 -9.53 0.72
C ARG A 100 -10.36 -8.99 -0.60
N LEU A 101 -10.13 -9.87 -1.58
CA LEU A 101 -9.76 -9.43 -2.93
C LEU A 101 -10.88 -8.61 -3.58
N PHE A 102 -12.13 -9.02 -3.37
CA PHE A 102 -13.28 -8.27 -3.92
C PHE A 102 -13.44 -6.92 -3.24
N VAL A 103 -13.19 -6.84 -1.94
CA VAL A 103 -13.18 -5.57 -1.21
C VAL A 103 -12.07 -4.68 -1.73
N LEU A 104 -10.87 -5.22 -1.88
CA LEU A 104 -9.72 -4.46 -2.39
C LEU A 104 -10.00 -3.96 -3.81
N LYS A 105 -10.56 -4.82 -4.68
CA LYS A 105 -10.94 -4.42 -6.03
C LYS A 105 -11.88 -3.23 -6.02
N ALA A 106 -12.93 -3.28 -5.20
CA ALA A 106 -13.90 -2.21 -5.10
C ALA A 106 -13.25 -0.89 -4.65
N VAL A 107 -12.36 -0.97 -3.67
CA VAL A 107 -11.63 0.21 -3.18
C VAL A 107 -10.73 0.77 -4.27
N LEU A 108 -9.93 -0.08 -4.93
CA LEU A 108 -9.03 0.36 -5.99
C LEU A 108 -9.78 0.97 -7.17
N ASP A 109 -10.90 0.36 -7.57
CA ASP A 109 -11.70 0.84 -8.69
C ASP A 109 -12.42 2.17 -8.38
N SER A 110 -12.56 2.52 -7.11
CA SER A 110 -13.16 3.80 -6.72
C SER A 110 -12.25 5.01 -6.98
N PHE A 111 -10.97 4.77 -7.22
CA PHE A 111 -10.01 5.85 -7.47
C PHE A 111 -9.92 6.17 -8.96
N ASP A 112 -10.31 7.38 -9.31
CA ASP A 112 -10.19 7.90 -10.67
C ASP A 112 -8.82 8.58 -10.81
N LYS A 113 -7.95 7.99 -11.62
CA LYS A 113 -6.60 8.51 -11.82
C LYS A 113 -6.59 9.94 -12.35
N THR A 114 -7.58 10.31 -13.17
CA THR A 114 -7.62 11.67 -13.71
C THR A 114 -7.88 12.71 -12.63
N ARG A 115 -8.51 12.32 -11.53
CA ARG A 115 -8.75 13.22 -10.39
C ARG A 115 -7.61 13.20 -9.38
N TRP A 116 -6.99 12.02 -9.20
CA TRP A 116 -6.02 11.80 -8.13
C TRP A 116 -4.58 12.00 -8.57
N GLU A 117 -4.28 11.79 -9.86
CA GLU A 117 -2.92 11.88 -10.36
C GLU A 117 -2.67 13.15 -11.15
N SER A 118 -1.46 13.67 -11.00
CA SER A 118 -0.96 14.86 -11.70
C SER A 118 0.54 14.72 -11.87
N ASP A 119 1.19 15.78 -12.35
CA ASP A 119 2.66 15.79 -12.47
C ASP A 119 3.37 15.58 -11.12
N ARG A 120 2.71 15.93 -10.02
CA ARG A 120 3.29 15.87 -8.66
C ARG A 120 2.69 14.81 -7.78
N ALA A 121 1.57 14.21 -8.17
CA ALA A 121 0.83 13.27 -7.34
C ALA A 121 0.62 11.96 -8.08
N LYS A 122 0.94 10.86 -7.41
CA LYS A 122 0.73 9.50 -7.91
C LYS A 122 -0.03 8.69 -6.89
N LEU A 123 -0.92 7.82 -7.36
CA LEU A 123 -1.57 6.84 -6.51
C LEU A 123 -0.69 5.61 -6.38
N ILE A 124 -0.41 5.25 -5.15
CA ILE A 124 0.39 4.07 -4.82
C ILE A 124 -0.36 3.21 -3.82
N VAL A 125 0.05 1.95 -3.73
CA VAL A 125 -0.42 1.01 -2.71
C VAL A 125 0.77 0.59 -1.88
N VAL A 126 0.70 0.85 -0.59
CA VAL A 126 1.74 0.51 0.37
C VAL A 126 1.36 -0.78 1.08
N HIS A 127 2.28 -1.73 1.10
CA HIS A 127 2.08 -2.99 1.80
C HIS A 127 2.66 -2.92 3.21
N TYR A 128 1.86 -3.36 4.18
CA TYR A 128 2.24 -3.41 5.60
C TYR A 128 2.06 -4.84 6.10
N GLY A 129 3.14 -5.45 6.55
CA GLY A 129 3.11 -6.80 7.11
C GLY A 129 3.42 -7.89 6.08
N TYR A 130 2.59 -8.90 6.08
CA TYR A 130 2.79 -10.06 5.20
C TYR A 130 1.95 -9.98 3.93
#